data_5a2f1633be9c21e12fd2f4515493ee0c
#
_entry.id   5a2f1633be9c21e12fd2f4515493ee0c
#
_cell.length_a   1.000
_cell.length_b   1.000
_cell.length_c   1.000
_cell.angle_alpha   90.00
_cell.angle_beta   90.00
_cell.angle_gamma   90.00
#
_symmetry.space_group_name_H-M   'P 1'
#
loop_
_entity.id
_entity.type
_entity.pdbx_description
1 polymer ?
#
loop_
_entity_poly.entity_id
_entity_poly.type
_entity_poly.pdbx_seq_one_letter_code
_entity_poly.pdbx_strand_id
1 'polypeptide(L)'
;MRQYICHWYVHGKISKKIYFFLLSFLLSVLYSDEVIVLKNLDIDAKTNGLIIKLNLSEPITDNDISAWQAKSGWFYITLYQIGHDSSDLSLVPLPDDVLDLEIIQNEKSIQIGLKMRQLIENYEFSYNKDENLLISSLHYSTRALSILDSNREFKRLDQTKGMHEGIKKWLILTGTGLTLAGSLENKDMNSKSKIGIIILISTFIIDGLWKIL
;
A
#
# COMPACT_ATOMS: atom_id res chain seq x y z
N MET A 1 65.42 -19.36 54.10
CA MET A 1 64.58 -19.43 52.87
C MET A 1 64.11 -18.05 52.51
N ARG A 2 64.72 -17.43 51.51
CA ARG A 2 64.30 -16.10 51.00
C ARG A 2 63.53 -16.30 49.70
N GLN A 3 62.24 -16.00 49.67
CA GLN A 3 61.43 -16.00 48.48
C GLN A 3 61.67 -14.71 47.71
N TYR A 4 62.17 -14.82 46.49
CA TYR A 4 62.30 -13.73 45.53
C TYR A 4 60.97 -13.59 44.77
N ILE A 5 60.23 -12.53 45.07
CA ILE A 5 59.06 -12.10 44.29
C ILE A 5 59.60 -11.31 43.08
N CYS A 6 59.60 -11.94 41.88
CA CYS A 6 59.87 -11.26 40.64
C CYS A 6 58.66 -10.39 40.24
N HIS A 7 58.80 -9.11 40.41
CA HIS A 7 57.82 -8.13 39.96
C HIS A 7 58.09 -7.78 38.47
N TRP A 8 57.36 -8.43 37.59
CA TRP A 8 57.43 -8.08 36.15
C TRP A 8 56.70 -6.76 35.88
N TYR A 9 57.44 -5.67 35.85
CA TYR A 9 56.94 -4.35 35.45
C TYR A 9 57.09 -4.25 33.92
N VAL A 10 56.07 -4.68 33.20
CA VAL A 10 56.05 -4.51 31.73
C VAL A 10 55.74 -3.06 31.40
N HIS A 11 56.81 -2.26 31.32
CA HIS A 11 56.74 -0.92 30.73
C HIS A 11 56.69 -1.05 29.19
N GLY A 12 55.51 -1.47 28.67
CA GLY A 12 55.26 -1.41 27.23
C GLY A 12 55.11 0.06 26.79
N LYS A 13 56.15 0.65 26.21
CA LYS A 13 56.02 1.89 25.47
C LYS A 13 55.07 1.65 24.31
N ILE A 14 53.77 1.91 24.53
CA ILE A 14 52.77 1.87 23.46
C ILE A 14 53.21 2.87 22.40
N SER A 15 53.53 2.37 21.20
CA SER A 15 54.01 3.19 20.09
C SER A 15 52.97 4.25 19.77
N LYS A 16 53.42 5.51 19.54
CA LYS A 16 52.55 6.62 19.11
C LYS A 16 51.68 6.24 17.92
N LYS A 17 52.08 5.29 17.10
CA LYS A 17 51.32 4.73 15.99
C LYS A 17 50.08 3.97 16.44
N ILE A 18 50.13 3.29 17.60
CA ILE A 18 48.99 2.53 18.14
C ILE A 18 47.95 3.49 18.69
N TYR A 19 48.36 4.61 19.33
CA TYR A 19 47.42 5.67 19.75
C TYR A 19 46.71 6.31 18.55
N PHE A 20 47.46 6.56 17.45
CA PHE A 20 46.85 7.13 16.24
C PHE A 20 45.88 6.18 15.58
N PHE A 21 46.14 4.89 15.58
CA PHE A 21 45.25 3.85 15.05
C PHE A 21 44.00 3.68 15.92
N LEU A 22 44.16 3.67 17.25
CA LEU A 22 43.05 3.63 18.19
C LEU A 22 42.15 4.89 18.10
N LEU A 23 42.77 6.07 17.96
CA LEU A 23 42.05 7.33 17.80
C LEU A 23 41.28 7.37 16.45
N SER A 24 41.89 6.90 15.36
CA SER A 24 41.24 6.78 14.06
C SER A 24 40.09 5.77 14.08
N PHE A 25 40.24 4.65 14.78
CA PHE A 25 39.16 3.66 14.97
C PHE A 25 38.03 4.23 15.84
N LEU A 26 38.35 4.97 16.90
CA LEU A 26 37.35 5.62 17.74
C LEU A 26 36.55 6.70 16.98
N LEU A 27 37.22 7.46 16.11
CA LEU A 27 36.59 8.45 15.23
C LEU A 27 35.66 7.79 14.19
N SER A 28 36.02 6.63 13.66
CA SER A 28 35.17 5.92 12.70
C SER A 28 33.87 5.38 13.32
N VAL A 29 33.86 5.08 14.62
CA VAL A 29 32.65 4.63 15.35
C VAL A 29 31.70 5.79 15.66
N LEU A 30 32.20 7.03 15.68
CA LEU A 30 31.37 8.23 15.96
C LEU A 30 30.61 8.73 14.73
N TYR A 31 30.94 8.27 13.53
CA TYR A 31 30.14 8.53 12.32
C TYR A 31 29.07 7.43 12.19
N SER A 32 28.08 7.47 13.08
CA SER A 32 26.80 6.82 12.83
C SER A 32 26.02 7.75 11.89
N ASP A 33 25.84 7.38 10.64
CA ASP A 33 24.89 8.05 9.77
C ASP A 33 23.52 7.93 10.44
N GLU A 34 22.96 9.03 10.90
CA GLU A 34 21.58 9.06 11.37
C GLU A 34 20.69 8.74 10.17
N VAL A 35 20.02 7.59 10.25
CA VAL A 35 19.10 7.16 9.22
C VAL A 35 17.82 7.96 9.38
N ILE A 36 17.45 8.72 8.35
CA ILE A 36 16.16 9.42 8.31
C ILE A 36 15.05 8.38 8.40
N VAL A 37 14.02 8.65 9.20
CA VAL A 37 12.93 7.70 9.44
C VAL A 37 11.62 8.27 8.92
N LEU A 38 10.86 7.45 8.18
CA LEU A 38 9.47 7.75 7.82
C LEU A 38 8.57 7.45 9.03
N LYS A 39 8.01 8.49 9.64
CA LYS A 39 7.19 8.43 10.85
C LYS A 39 5.73 8.14 10.55
N ASN A 40 5.19 8.74 9.48
CA ASN A 40 3.78 8.61 9.14
C ASN A 40 3.56 8.78 7.65
N LEU A 41 2.52 8.09 7.15
CA LEU A 41 2.01 8.17 5.79
C LEU A 41 0.52 8.48 5.86
N ASP A 42 0.07 9.50 5.14
CA ASP A 42 -1.34 9.87 5.01
C ASP A 42 -1.69 10.04 3.53
N ILE A 43 -2.88 9.58 3.13
CA ILE A 43 -3.33 9.59 1.73
C ILE A 43 -4.71 10.23 1.64
N ASP A 44 -4.76 11.42 1.08
CA ASP A 44 -5.98 12.19 0.87
C ASP A 44 -6.46 12.11 -0.58
N ALA A 45 -7.67 11.60 -0.82
CA ALA A 45 -8.29 11.68 -2.14
C ALA A 45 -8.82 13.08 -2.43
N LYS A 46 -8.56 13.55 -3.66
CA LYS A 46 -9.12 14.78 -4.22
C LYS A 46 -9.86 14.45 -5.51
N THR A 47 -10.71 15.35 -5.97
CA THR A 47 -11.54 15.14 -7.16
C THR A 47 -10.71 14.80 -8.41
N ASN A 48 -9.50 15.35 -8.51
CA ASN A 48 -8.61 15.22 -9.67
C ASN A 48 -7.31 14.48 -9.39
N GLY A 49 -7.18 13.82 -8.25
CA GLY A 49 -5.94 13.15 -7.89
C GLY A 49 -5.84 12.73 -6.43
N LEU A 50 -4.62 12.49 -5.98
CA LEU A 50 -4.29 12.16 -4.59
C LEU A 50 -3.24 13.12 -4.05
N ILE A 51 -3.31 13.37 -2.75
CA ILE A 51 -2.24 14.02 -1.99
C ILE A 51 -1.70 12.99 -1.01
N ILE A 52 -0.42 12.68 -1.12
CA ILE A 52 0.29 11.77 -0.22
C ILE A 52 1.19 12.63 0.66
N LYS A 53 1.06 12.48 1.96
CA LYS A 53 1.84 13.21 2.96
C LYS A 53 2.76 12.23 3.69
N LEU A 54 4.04 12.48 3.64
CA LEU A 54 5.08 11.66 4.25
C LEU A 54 5.80 12.49 5.31
N ASN A 55 5.57 12.15 6.57
CA ASN A 55 6.21 12.83 7.70
C ASN A 55 7.54 12.14 8.01
N LEU A 56 8.64 12.88 7.91
CA LEU A 56 10.00 12.38 8.09
C LEU A 56 10.58 12.83 9.43
N SER A 57 11.61 12.13 9.91
CA SER A 57 12.34 12.57 11.12
C SER A 57 13.19 13.81 10.85
N GLU A 58 13.74 13.90 9.63
CA GLU A 58 14.65 14.94 9.18
C GLU A 58 14.38 15.34 7.73
N PRO A 59 14.89 16.53 7.30
CA PRO A 59 14.74 16.98 5.92
C PRO A 59 15.48 16.08 4.94
N ILE A 60 14.87 15.88 3.76
CA ILE A 60 15.47 15.18 2.62
C ILE A 60 15.73 16.12 1.47
N THR A 61 16.57 15.70 0.54
CA THR A 61 16.86 16.45 -0.69
C THR A 61 16.08 15.89 -1.87
N ASP A 62 15.87 16.71 -2.91
CA ASP A 62 15.15 16.26 -4.12
C ASP A 62 15.84 15.08 -4.83
N ASN A 63 17.16 14.93 -4.66
CA ASN A 63 17.92 13.83 -5.23
C ASN A 63 17.63 12.48 -4.53
N ASP A 64 17.08 12.52 -3.33
CA ASP A 64 16.76 11.33 -2.54
C ASP A 64 15.33 10.83 -2.80
N ILE A 65 14.63 11.41 -3.78
CA ILE A 65 13.27 11.07 -4.14
C ILE A 65 13.22 10.66 -5.60
N SER A 66 12.57 9.52 -5.88
CA SER A 66 12.21 9.16 -7.24
C SER A 66 10.77 8.61 -7.29
N ALA A 67 10.09 8.85 -8.41
CA ALA A 67 8.77 8.26 -8.62
C ALA A 67 8.58 7.86 -10.08
N TRP A 68 7.79 6.82 -10.27
CA TRP A 68 7.46 6.30 -11.59
C TRP A 68 6.17 5.49 -11.57
N GLN A 69 5.50 5.41 -12.71
CA GLN A 69 4.30 4.61 -12.88
C GLN A 69 4.57 3.39 -13.77
N ALA A 70 4.20 2.21 -13.28
CA ALA A 70 4.23 0.97 -14.04
C ALA A 70 3.00 0.84 -14.94
N LYS A 71 3.15 0.17 -16.09
CA LYS A 71 2.01 -0.16 -16.99
C LYS A 71 0.91 -0.99 -16.31
N SER A 72 1.26 -1.69 -15.23
CA SER A 72 0.33 -2.47 -14.41
C SER A 72 -0.60 -1.62 -13.53
N GLY A 73 -0.47 -0.28 -13.55
CA GLY A 73 -1.26 0.64 -12.73
C GLY A 73 -0.70 0.87 -11.32
N TRP A 74 0.49 0.38 -11.02
CA TRP A 74 1.21 0.73 -9.81
C TRP A 74 1.93 2.06 -10.00
N PHE A 75 1.84 2.93 -9.00
CA PHE A 75 2.64 4.14 -8.86
C PHE A 75 3.61 3.95 -7.69
N TYR A 76 4.89 4.14 -7.93
CA TYR A 76 5.94 3.93 -6.94
C TYR A 76 6.61 5.24 -6.58
N ILE A 77 6.80 5.45 -5.28
CA ILE A 77 7.63 6.51 -4.71
C ILE A 77 8.77 5.82 -3.97
N THR A 78 10.00 6.12 -4.34
CA THR A 78 11.19 5.60 -3.66
C THR A 78 11.90 6.74 -2.96
N LEU A 79 12.12 6.58 -1.67
CA LEU A 79 12.88 7.49 -0.83
C LEU A 79 14.21 6.80 -0.48
N TYR A 80 15.31 7.44 -0.83
CA TYR A 80 16.65 6.92 -0.56
C TYR A 80 17.16 7.44 0.78
N GLN A 81 18.07 6.68 1.41
CA GLN A 81 18.67 6.95 2.72
C GLN A 81 17.65 7.06 3.87
N ILE A 82 16.50 6.44 3.69
CA ILE A 82 15.39 6.46 4.65
C ILE A 82 15.10 5.05 5.11
N GLY A 83 15.03 4.89 6.44
CA GLY A 83 14.45 3.75 7.11
C GLY A 83 13.03 4.03 7.56
N HIS A 84 12.36 3.03 8.10
CA HIS A 84 11.07 3.21 8.75
C HIS A 84 11.01 2.42 10.06
N ASP A 85 10.23 2.94 10.99
CA ASP A 85 9.91 2.19 12.20
C ASP A 85 8.64 1.36 11.90
N SER A 86 8.80 0.05 11.93
CA SER A 86 7.91 -0.95 11.29
C SER A 86 6.49 -1.06 11.84
N SER A 87 6.09 -0.24 12.81
CA SER A 87 4.89 -0.53 13.58
C SER A 87 3.56 0.00 13.02
N ASP A 88 3.51 1.12 12.28
CA ASP A 88 2.23 1.80 12.05
C ASP A 88 1.83 2.09 10.59
N LEU A 89 2.70 1.89 9.61
CA LEU A 89 2.40 2.27 8.22
C LEU A 89 1.41 1.33 7.51
N SER A 90 1.17 0.14 8.04
CA SER A 90 0.24 -0.84 7.45
C SER A 90 -1.24 -0.54 7.71
N LEU A 91 -1.56 0.40 8.58
CA LEU A 91 -2.94 0.75 8.99
C LEU A 91 -3.46 2.03 8.33
N VAL A 92 -2.80 2.52 7.28
CA VAL A 92 -3.24 3.72 6.55
C VAL A 92 -4.59 3.46 5.89
N PRO A 93 -5.62 4.27 6.18
CA PRO A 93 -6.91 4.14 5.50
C PRO A 93 -6.74 4.48 4.02
N LEU A 94 -7.10 3.55 3.14
CA LEU A 94 -6.99 3.74 1.70
C LEU A 94 -8.26 4.40 1.16
N PRO A 95 -8.13 5.49 0.39
CA PRO A 95 -9.26 6.05 -0.33
C PRO A 95 -9.69 5.12 -1.48
N ASP A 96 -10.93 5.26 -1.96
CA ASP A 96 -11.53 4.40 -2.98
C ASP A 96 -10.74 4.32 -4.31
N ASP A 97 -9.94 5.33 -4.61
CA ASP A 97 -9.12 5.40 -5.82
C ASP A 97 -7.80 4.61 -5.71
N VAL A 98 -7.43 4.18 -4.51
CA VAL A 98 -6.28 3.32 -4.24
C VAL A 98 -6.77 1.90 -3.97
N LEU A 99 -6.37 0.96 -4.81
CA LEU A 99 -6.79 -0.44 -4.72
C LEU A 99 -5.94 -1.23 -3.72
N ASP A 100 -4.67 -0.85 -3.58
CA ASP A 100 -3.70 -1.54 -2.73
C ASP A 100 -2.53 -0.63 -2.40
N LEU A 101 -1.89 -0.88 -1.25
CA LEU A 101 -0.70 -0.18 -0.76
C LEU A 101 0.35 -1.22 -0.37
N GLU A 102 1.53 -1.10 -0.93
CA GLU A 102 2.69 -1.92 -0.60
C GLU A 102 3.85 -1.04 -0.14
N ILE A 103 4.45 -1.38 1.00
CA ILE A 103 5.63 -0.69 1.50
C ILE A 103 6.78 -1.69 1.54
N ILE A 104 7.79 -1.45 0.72
CA ILE A 104 8.98 -2.29 0.59
C ILE A 104 10.14 -1.52 1.22
N GLN A 105 10.72 -2.11 2.25
CA GLN A 105 11.90 -1.58 2.91
C GLN A 105 13.14 -2.34 2.47
N ASN A 106 14.17 -1.60 2.09
CA ASN A 106 15.52 -2.08 1.87
C ASN A 106 16.44 -1.44 2.92
N GLU A 107 17.72 -1.86 2.97
CA GLU A 107 18.69 -1.38 3.98
C GLU A 107 18.81 0.15 4.06
N LYS A 108 18.68 0.86 2.93
CA LYS A 108 18.85 2.32 2.84
C LYS A 108 17.77 3.00 1.99
N SER A 109 16.61 2.39 1.83
CA SER A 109 15.53 3.00 1.06
C SER A 109 14.17 2.41 1.44
N ILE A 110 13.15 3.23 1.29
CA ILE A 110 11.74 2.83 1.35
C ILE A 110 11.13 3.05 -0.01
N GLN A 111 10.41 2.04 -0.50
CA GLN A 111 9.56 2.16 -1.67
C GLN A 111 8.10 2.02 -1.27
N ILE A 112 7.30 3.01 -1.60
CA ILE A 112 5.85 3.04 -1.39
C ILE A 112 5.20 2.78 -2.74
N GLY A 113 4.53 1.66 -2.87
CA GLY A 113 3.76 1.27 -4.05
C GLY A 113 2.27 1.49 -3.80
N LEU A 114 1.63 2.24 -4.68
CA LEU A 114 0.19 2.48 -4.68
C LEU A 114 -0.42 1.86 -5.93
N LYS A 115 -1.30 0.90 -5.76
CA LYS A 115 -2.07 0.34 -6.86
C LYS A 115 -3.23 1.27 -7.18
N MET A 116 -3.11 2.00 -8.27
CA MET A 116 -4.07 3.03 -8.65
C MET A 116 -5.22 2.46 -9.49
N ARG A 117 -6.42 2.95 -9.24
CA ARG A 117 -7.58 2.68 -10.11
C ARG A 117 -7.50 3.47 -11.41
N GLN A 118 -6.85 4.63 -11.36
CA GLN A 118 -6.70 5.55 -12.48
C GLN A 118 -5.22 5.79 -12.80
N LEU A 119 -4.93 6.15 -14.06
CA LEU A 119 -3.58 6.52 -14.47
C LEU A 119 -3.25 7.93 -13.96
N ILE A 120 -2.04 8.07 -13.47
CA ILE A 120 -1.46 9.36 -13.08
C ILE A 120 -0.90 10.01 -14.35
N GLU A 121 -1.32 11.23 -14.65
CA GLU A 121 -0.81 11.99 -15.79
C GLU A 121 0.41 12.82 -15.41
N ASN A 122 0.37 13.40 -14.20
CA ASN A 122 1.45 14.21 -13.67
C ASN A 122 1.58 14.01 -12.16
N TYR A 123 2.77 14.23 -11.64
CA TYR A 123 3.03 14.24 -10.20
C TYR A 123 4.07 15.30 -9.85
N GLU A 124 3.93 15.84 -8.65
CA GLU A 124 4.81 16.88 -8.12
C GLU A 124 5.17 16.56 -6.68
N PHE A 125 6.40 16.91 -6.30
CA PHE A 125 6.85 16.84 -4.92
C PHE A 125 7.05 18.24 -4.39
N SER A 126 6.59 18.48 -3.17
CA SER A 126 6.88 19.68 -2.41
C SER A 126 7.30 19.29 -0.99
N TYR A 127 8.25 20.01 -0.45
CA TYR A 127 8.79 19.74 0.87
C TYR A 127 8.57 20.93 1.80
N ASN A 128 7.83 20.72 2.90
CA ASN A 128 7.69 21.69 3.98
C ASN A 128 8.78 21.44 5.02
N LYS A 129 9.81 22.31 5.05
CA LYS A 129 10.97 22.17 5.93
C LYS A 129 10.62 22.37 7.41
N ASP A 130 9.63 23.18 7.71
CA ASP A 130 9.27 23.51 9.10
C ASP A 130 8.59 22.31 9.80
N GLU A 131 7.93 21.45 9.03
CA GLU A 131 7.20 20.29 9.53
C GLU A 131 7.88 18.95 9.18
N ASN A 132 9.00 18.95 8.47
CA ASN A 132 9.63 17.77 7.89
C ASN A 132 8.65 16.93 7.07
N LEU A 133 7.76 17.60 6.33
CA LEU A 133 6.67 16.98 5.59
C LEU A 133 6.95 17.01 4.09
N LEU A 134 7.10 15.83 3.50
CA LEU A 134 7.12 15.65 2.06
C LEU A 134 5.69 15.43 1.57
N ILE A 135 5.26 16.25 0.63
CA ILE A 135 3.94 16.18 0.00
C ILE A 135 4.13 15.76 -1.44
N SER A 136 3.50 14.66 -1.84
CA SER A 136 3.41 14.23 -3.23
C SER A 136 1.99 14.47 -3.73
N SER A 137 1.84 15.31 -4.76
CA SER A 137 0.57 15.58 -5.42
C SER A 137 0.51 14.78 -6.71
N LEU A 138 -0.43 13.83 -6.81
CA LEU A 138 -0.65 13.00 -7.98
C LEU A 138 -1.89 13.47 -8.71
N HIS A 139 -1.78 13.76 -10.01
CA HIS A 139 -2.88 14.25 -10.84
C HIS A 139 -3.35 13.16 -11.79
N TYR A 140 -4.66 12.91 -11.80
CA TYR A 140 -5.28 11.99 -12.74
C TYR A 140 -5.33 12.56 -14.14
N SER A 141 -5.32 11.69 -15.15
CA SER A 141 -5.52 12.10 -16.52
C SER A 141 -6.90 12.72 -16.72
N THR A 142 -6.95 13.92 -17.26
CA THR A 142 -8.21 14.60 -17.60
C THR A 142 -9.08 13.77 -18.53
N ARG A 143 -8.48 12.96 -19.39
CA ARG A 143 -9.18 12.01 -20.26
C ARG A 143 -9.81 10.86 -19.46
N ALA A 144 -9.15 10.39 -18.42
CA ALA A 144 -9.68 9.35 -17.53
C ALA A 144 -10.85 9.89 -16.69
N LEU A 145 -10.76 11.14 -16.21
CA LEU A 145 -11.84 11.81 -15.45
C LEU A 145 -13.13 11.94 -16.28
N SER A 146 -13.04 12.32 -17.54
CA SER A 146 -14.22 12.44 -18.42
C SER A 146 -14.90 11.10 -18.68
N ILE A 147 -14.15 10.01 -18.77
CA ILE A 147 -14.67 8.64 -18.92
C ILE A 147 -15.33 8.16 -17.62
N LEU A 148 -14.78 8.53 -16.47
CA LEU A 148 -15.33 8.14 -15.16
C LEU A 148 -16.63 8.88 -14.84
N ASP A 149 -16.72 10.15 -15.14
CA ASP A 149 -17.96 10.91 -14.95
C ASP A 149 -19.07 10.35 -15.83
N SER A 150 -18.79 10.01 -17.09
CA SER A 150 -19.76 9.34 -17.95
C SER A 150 -20.15 7.96 -17.41
N ASN A 151 -19.21 7.17 -16.89
CA ASN A 151 -19.48 5.85 -16.30
C ASN A 151 -20.23 5.96 -14.95
N ARG A 152 -19.97 6.99 -14.14
CA ARG A 152 -20.71 7.25 -12.90
C ARG A 152 -22.16 7.63 -13.19
N GLU A 153 -22.39 8.40 -14.23
CA GLU A 153 -23.74 8.77 -14.67
C GLU A 153 -24.51 7.56 -15.22
N PHE A 154 -23.85 6.72 -16.05
CA PHE A 154 -24.41 5.42 -16.48
C PHE A 154 -24.70 4.49 -15.31
N LYS A 155 -23.81 4.38 -14.34
CA LYS A 155 -24.00 3.51 -13.18
C LYS A 155 -25.11 4.00 -12.23
N ARG A 156 -25.33 5.32 -12.14
CA ARG A 156 -26.48 5.90 -11.40
C ARG A 156 -27.80 5.62 -12.09
N LEU A 157 -27.83 5.64 -13.41
CA LEU A 157 -29.03 5.31 -14.18
C LEU A 157 -29.38 3.82 -14.12
N ASP A 158 -28.35 2.94 -14.03
CA ASP A 158 -28.55 1.49 -13.94
C ASP A 158 -28.90 1.01 -12.51
N GLN A 159 -28.49 1.74 -11.46
CA GLN A 159 -28.81 1.39 -10.06
C GLN A 159 -30.24 1.68 -9.64
N THR A 160 -31.01 2.44 -10.43
CA THR A 160 -32.39 2.81 -10.10
C THR A 160 -33.43 1.81 -10.61
N LYS A 161 -33.04 0.83 -11.45
CA LYS A 161 -33.96 -0.15 -12.05
C LYS A 161 -33.44 -1.58 -11.88
N GLY A 162 -33.96 -2.29 -10.89
CA GLY A 162 -33.66 -3.69 -10.71
C GLY A 162 -33.70 -4.15 -9.25
N MET A 163 -33.64 -5.44 -9.03
CA MET A 163 -33.54 -6.04 -7.69
C MET A 163 -32.24 -5.61 -7.03
N HIS A 164 -32.26 -5.28 -5.71
CA HIS A 164 -31.08 -4.92 -4.94
C HIS A 164 -29.96 -5.97 -5.12
N GLU A 165 -28.77 -5.52 -5.51
CA GLU A 165 -27.67 -6.39 -5.97
C GLU A 165 -27.27 -7.47 -4.95
N GLY A 166 -27.31 -7.13 -3.64
CA GLY A 166 -27.05 -8.07 -2.56
C GLY A 166 -28.06 -9.23 -2.52
N ILE A 167 -29.35 -8.92 -2.68
CA ILE A 167 -30.43 -9.92 -2.70
C ILE A 167 -30.30 -10.80 -3.93
N LYS A 168 -30.02 -10.21 -5.09
CA LYS A 168 -29.82 -10.93 -6.34
C LYS A 168 -28.64 -11.92 -6.26
N LYS A 169 -27.48 -11.48 -5.78
CA LYS A 169 -26.31 -12.34 -5.57
C LYS A 169 -26.59 -13.50 -4.62
N TRP A 170 -27.30 -13.21 -3.53
CA TRP A 170 -27.67 -14.24 -2.55
C TRP A 170 -28.63 -15.30 -3.14
N LEU A 171 -29.65 -14.88 -3.89
CA LEU A 171 -30.57 -15.80 -4.56
C LEU A 171 -29.89 -16.66 -5.64
N ILE A 172 -28.98 -16.09 -6.44
CA ILE A 172 -28.19 -16.82 -7.42
C ILE A 172 -27.30 -17.86 -6.71
N LEU A 173 -26.60 -17.46 -5.65
CA LEU A 173 -25.74 -18.37 -4.90
C LEU A 173 -26.52 -19.54 -4.29
N THR A 174 -27.68 -19.25 -3.68
CA THR A 174 -28.55 -20.27 -3.08
C THR A 174 -29.14 -21.18 -4.12
N GLY A 175 -29.64 -20.63 -5.23
CA GLY A 175 -30.21 -21.41 -6.34
C GLY A 175 -29.20 -22.36 -7.00
N THR A 176 -27.97 -21.85 -7.27
CA THR A 176 -26.88 -22.70 -7.82
C THR A 176 -26.42 -23.75 -6.82
N GLY A 177 -26.28 -23.40 -5.54
CA GLY A 177 -25.89 -24.34 -4.49
C GLY A 177 -26.90 -25.51 -4.35
N LEU A 178 -28.18 -25.19 -4.31
CA LEU A 178 -29.24 -26.23 -4.25
C LEU A 178 -29.29 -27.09 -5.51
N THR A 179 -29.11 -26.53 -6.69
CA THR A 179 -29.07 -27.25 -7.96
C THR A 179 -27.91 -28.24 -7.98
N LEU A 180 -26.72 -27.81 -7.61
CA LEU A 180 -25.52 -28.63 -7.53
C LEU A 180 -25.67 -29.75 -6.48
N ALA A 181 -26.10 -29.38 -5.26
CA ALA A 181 -26.32 -30.36 -4.18
C ALA A 181 -27.34 -31.47 -4.60
N GLY A 182 -28.40 -31.06 -5.27
CA GLY A 182 -29.39 -32.04 -5.78
C GLY A 182 -28.87 -32.91 -6.90
N SER A 183 -28.01 -32.40 -7.77
CA SER A 183 -27.41 -33.16 -8.88
C SER A 183 -26.32 -34.14 -8.41
N LEU A 184 -25.65 -33.85 -7.28
CA LEU A 184 -24.64 -34.75 -6.70
C LEU A 184 -25.25 -35.90 -5.91
N GLU A 185 -26.48 -35.76 -5.39
CA GLU A 185 -27.13 -36.74 -4.55
C GLU A 185 -27.77 -37.87 -5.37
N ASN A 186 -28.30 -37.58 -6.57
CA ASN A 186 -28.92 -38.54 -7.48
C ASN A 186 -28.69 -38.16 -8.93
N LYS A 187 -28.58 -39.22 -9.82
CA LYS A 187 -28.48 -39.01 -11.27
C LYS A 187 -29.77 -38.43 -11.88
N ASP A 188 -30.90 -38.57 -11.19
CA ASP A 188 -32.18 -38.01 -11.61
C ASP A 188 -32.48 -36.70 -10.89
N MET A 189 -33.25 -35.84 -11.54
CA MET A 189 -33.61 -34.50 -11.07
C MET A 189 -34.43 -34.56 -9.78
N ASN A 190 -33.74 -34.40 -8.66
CA ASN A 190 -34.31 -34.55 -7.33
C ASN A 190 -35.03 -33.22 -6.92
N SER A 191 -35.83 -33.25 -5.84
CA SER A 191 -36.59 -32.10 -5.34
C SER A 191 -35.70 -30.89 -5.02
N LYS A 192 -34.48 -31.08 -4.51
CA LYS A 192 -33.52 -30.01 -4.20
C LYS A 192 -33.06 -29.30 -5.48
N SER A 193 -32.75 -30.08 -6.55
CA SER A 193 -32.35 -29.52 -7.84
C SER A 193 -33.50 -28.72 -8.49
N LYS A 194 -34.74 -29.25 -8.43
CA LYS A 194 -35.92 -28.53 -8.94
C LYS A 194 -36.13 -27.17 -8.23
N ILE A 195 -36.03 -27.13 -6.89
CA ILE A 195 -36.17 -25.91 -6.10
C ILE A 195 -35.05 -24.91 -6.47
N GLY A 196 -33.80 -25.37 -6.62
CA GLY A 196 -32.67 -24.52 -7.02
C GLY A 196 -32.92 -23.84 -8.38
N ILE A 197 -33.39 -24.61 -9.38
CA ILE A 197 -33.71 -24.06 -10.71
C ILE A 197 -34.88 -23.09 -10.65
N ILE A 198 -35.91 -23.34 -9.86
CA ILE A 198 -37.05 -22.44 -9.69
C ILE A 198 -36.56 -21.10 -9.08
N ILE A 199 -35.71 -21.13 -8.07
CA ILE A 199 -35.14 -19.92 -7.47
C ILE A 199 -34.35 -19.11 -8.51
N LEU A 200 -33.53 -19.77 -9.33
CA LEU A 200 -32.75 -19.08 -10.38
C LEU A 200 -33.67 -18.43 -11.41
N ILE A 201 -34.63 -19.15 -11.94
CA ILE A 201 -35.57 -18.63 -12.94
C ILE A 201 -36.38 -17.47 -12.37
N SER A 202 -36.92 -17.62 -11.14
CA SER A 202 -37.68 -16.55 -10.48
C SER A 202 -36.84 -15.30 -10.26
N THR A 203 -35.57 -15.45 -9.89
CA THR A 203 -34.64 -14.33 -9.70
C THR A 203 -34.47 -13.53 -11.00
N PHE A 204 -34.28 -14.20 -12.13
CA PHE A 204 -34.12 -13.53 -13.42
C PHE A 204 -35.44 -12.86 -13.89
N ILE A 205 -36.58 -13.50 -13.68
CA ILE A 205 -37.88 -12.94 -14.06
C ILE A 205 -38.17 -11.69 -13.23
N ILE A 206 -37.99 -11.73 -11.92
CA ILE A 206 -38.25 -10.61 -11.02
C ILE A 206 -37.29 -9.45 -11.35
N ASP A 207 -35.99 -9.71 -11.52
CA ASP A 207 -34.99 -8.68 -11.89
C ASP A 207 -35.34 -8.02 -13.25
N GLY A 208 -35.81 -8.83 -14.22
CA GLY A 208 -36.26 -8.33 -15.52
C GLY A 208 -37.54 -7.48 -15.41
N LEU A 209 -38.52 -7.90 -14.64
CA LEU A 209 -39.76 -7.12 -14.42
C LEU A 209 -39.49 -5.78 -13.72
N TRP A 210 -38.60 -5.76 -12.74
CA TRP A 210 -38.20 -4.53 -12.05
C TRP A 210 -37.44 -3.53 -12.92
N LYS A 211 -36.79 -4.01 -14.00
CA LYS A 211 -36.14 -3.14 -14.98
C LYS A 211 -37.10 -2.53 -16.00
N ILE A 212 -38.25 -3.15 -16.20
CA ILE A 212 -39.27 -2.71 -17.18
C ILE A 212 -40.30 -1.79 -16.54
N LEU A 213 -40.61 -1.97 -15.27
CA LEU A 213 -41.49 -1.12 -14.47
C LEU A 213 -40.73 0.12 -13.97
#